data_66d772c8e505013f160e501a6b6c1ff6
#
_entry.id   66d772c8e505013f160e501a6b6c1ff6
#
_cell.length_a   1.000
_cell.length_b   1.000
_cell.length_c   1.000
_cell.angle_alpha   90.00
_cell.angle_beta   90.00
_cell.angle_gamma   90.00
#
_symmetry.space_group_name_H-M   'P 1'
#
loop_
_entity.id
_entity.type
_entity.pdbx_description
1 polymer ?
#
loop_
_entity_poly.entity_id
_entity_poly.type
_entity_poly.pdbx_seq_one_letter_code
_entity_poly.pdbx_strand_id
1 'polypeptide(L)'
;MFEIDHLMIEVGDPLKVANNVAERLGLPFAWPLMKKDEYTSIGVNFGDINIEFINFRVRFGIEGTAFRGFSGIAFKAADSLEESIKRLNASEISYRIGEECQAHTTLPIEEHQVFPMVFLVKYHFDTSGWIERLKNEFAECSGGKFHIGRFKSLSIKQRTPANLTDEFQINVGDKNQIFFESRTGENAVISDLIDNLEIVIA
;
A
#
# COMPACT_ATOMS: atom_id res chain seq x y z
N MET A 1 -7.18 -9.49 -12.56
CA MET A 1 -6.02 -9.12 -11.75
C MET A 1 -6.30 -7.79 -11.08
N PHE A 2 -6.10 -7.68 -9.77
CA PHE A 2 -6.31 -6.44 -9.03
C PHE A 2 -5.04 -5.59 -9.04
N GLU A 3 -5.18 -4.27 -9.08
CA GLU A 3 -4.06 -3.32 -9.05
C GLU A 3 -3.78 -2.87 -7.62
N ILE A 4 -2.50 -2.71 -7.25
CA ILE A 4 -2.12 -2.15 -5.97
C ILE A 4 -2.61 -0.70 -5.88
N ASP A 5 -3.24 -0.36 -4.76
CA ASP A 5 -3.64 1.01 -4.41
C ASP A 5 -2.58 1.67 -3.52
N HIS A 6 -2.27 1.02 -2.42
CA HIS A 6 -1.23 1.48 -1.49
C HIS A 6 -0.64 0.33 -0.68
N LEU A 7 0.55 0.56 -0.13
CA LEU A 7 1.16 -0.29 0.89
C LEU A 7 0.95 0.34 2.26
N MET A 8 0.73 -0.49 3.27
CA MET A 8 0.50 -0.06 4.65
C MET A 8 1.70 -0.40 5.53
N ILE A 9 2.26 0.60 6.19
CA ILE A 9 3.39 0.50 7.10
C ILE A 9 2.95 0.93 8.49
N GLU A 10 2.96 0.00 9.45
CA GLU A 10 2.64 0.34 10.84
C GLU A 10 3.86 0.94 11.54
N VAL A 11 3.66 2.10 12.16
CA VAL A 11 4.71 2.86 12.84
C VAL A 11 4.18 3.52 14.12
N GLY A 12 5.07 3.83 15.05
CA GLY A 12 4.66 4.47 16.31
C GLY A 12 4.26 5.93 16.14
N ASP A 13 4.85 6.65 15.19
CA ASP A 13 4.58 8.05 14.87
C ASP A 13 4.50 8.24 13.34
N PRO A 14 3.29 8.14 12.75
CA PRO A 14 3.09 8.25 11.32
C PRO A 14 3.61 9.57 10.73
N LEU A 15 3.37 10.69 11.39
CA LEU A 15 3.80 11.99 10.88
C LEU A 15 5.32 12.12 10.80
N LYS A 16 6.01 11.70 11.88
CA LYS A 16 7.47 11.74 11.93
C LYS A 16 8.11 10.85 10.86
N VAL A 17 7.61 9.63 10.69
CA VAL A 17 8.15 8.68 9.71
C VAL A 17 7.86 9.14 8.29
N ALA A 18 6.62 9.55 7.99
CA ALA A 18 6.25 10.05 6.67
C ALA A 18 7.05 11.30 6.27
N ASN A 19 7.25 12.25 7.20
CA ASN A 19 8.10 13.43 6.96
C ASN A 19 9.53 13.01 6.60
N ASN A 20 10.12 12.08 7.36
CA ASN A 20 11.48 11.59 7.08
C ASN A 20 11.56 10.92 5.70
N VAL A 21 10.58 10.10 5.34
CA VAL A 21 10.51 9.43 4.02
C VAL A 21 10.36 10.45 2.90
N ALA A 22 9.37 11.36 3.02
CA ALA A 22 9.11 12.40 2.03
C ALA A 22 10.33 13.31 1.82
N GLU A 23 10.97 13.76 2.90
CA GLU A 23 12.16 14.62 2.83
C GLU A 23 13.37 13.88 2.24
N ARG A 24 13.68 12.67 2.70
CA ARG A 24 14.83 11.89 2.20
C ARG A 24 14.70 11.54 0.72
N LEU A 25 13.49 11.18 0.28
CA LEU A 25 13.24 10.83 -1.12
C LEU A 25 12.89 12.05 -1.99
N GLY A 26 12.49 13.17 -1.42
CA GLY A 26 12.00 14.33 -2.16
C GLY A 26 10.64 14.09 -2.79
N LEU A 27 9.76 13.35 -2.13
CA LEU A 27 8.43 12.96 -2.62
C LEU A 27 7.32 13.77 -1.95
N PRO A 28 6.21 14.05 -2.65
CA PRO A 28 5.04 14.73 -2.08
C PRO A 28 4.20 13.78 -1.22
N PHE A 29 3.32 14.34 -0.39
CA PHE A 29 2.34 13.56 0.35
C PHE A 29 1.16 13.17 -0.54
N ALA A 30 0.69 11.95 -0.39
CA ALA A 30 -0.52 11.46 -1.06
C ALA A 30 -1.78 12.01 -0.37
N TRP A 31 -1.82 12.00 0.96
CA TRP A 31 -2.84 12.62 1.79
C TRP A 31 -2.24 13.13 3.10
N PRO A 32 -2.87 14.16 3.71
CA PRO A 32 -2.39 14.76 4.96
C PRO A 32 -2.61 13.83 6.15
N LEU A 33 -2.07 14.22 7.30
CA LEU A 33 -2.29 13.49 8.55
C LEU A 33 -3.79 13.42 8.88
N MET A 34 -4.33 12.22 8.84
CA MET A 34 -5.69 11.90 9.27
C MET A 34 -5.68 11.31 10.66
N LYS A 35 -6.56 11.80 11.52
CA LYS A 35 -6.76 11.28 12.88
C LYS A 35 -8.18 10.76 12.99
N LYS A 36 -8.30 9.47 13.20
CA LYS A 36 -9.55 8.74 13.48
C LYS A 36 -9.52 8.21 14.91
N ASP A 37 -10.66 7.73 15.37
CA ASP A 37 -10.74 7.13 16.72
C ASP A 37 -9.91 5.86 16.83
N GLU A 38 -9.79 5.10 15.77
CA GLU A 38 -9.11 3.80 15.75
C GLU A 38 -7.65 3.89 15.27
N TYR A 39 -7.31 4.89 14.46
CA TYR A 39 -5.98 5.03 13.88
C TYR A 39 -5.60 6.47 13.54
N THR A 40 -4.31 6.64 13.30
CA THR A 40 -3.76 7.86 12.70
C THR A 40 -2.96 7.46 11.48
N SER A 41 -3.16 8.12 10.34
CA SER A 41 -2.43 7.79 9.11
C SER A 41 -2.06 9.02 8.28
N ILE A 42 -1.05 8.85 7.42
CA ILE A 42 -0.58 9.82 6.43
C ILE A 42 0.03 9.06 5.26
N GLY A 43 -0.18 9.53 4.04
CA GLY A 43 0.34 8.88 2.82
C GLY A 43 1.46 9.66 2.16
N VAL A 44 2.47 8.97 1.63
CA VAL A 44 3.50 9.50 0.75
C VAL A 44 3.27 8.96 -0.66
N ASN A 45 3.34 9.85 -1.66
CA ASN A 45 3.07 9.55 -3.06
C ASN A 45 4.33 9.02 -3.77
N PHE A 46 4.29 7.78 -4.22
CA PHE A 46 5.35 7.11 -4.99
C PHE A 46 5.00 6.98 -6.49
N GLY A 47 4.08 7.78 -6.99
CA GLY A 47 3.62 7.78 -8.37
C GLY A 47 2.46 6.84 -8.61
N ASP A 48 2.71 5.63 -9.13
CA ASP A 48 1.66 4.66 -9.43
C ASP A 48 1.01 4.06 -8.18
N ILE A 49 1.69 4.09 -7.06
CA ILE A 49 1.21 3.61 -5.77
C ILE A 49 1.50 4.63 -4.66
N ASN A 50 0.82 4.49 -3.53
CA ASN A 50 1.10 5.27 -2.33
C ASN A 50 1.65 4.37 -1.21
N ILE A 51 2.38 4.95 -0.27
CA ILE A 51 2.76 4.28 0.97
C ILE A 51 2.10 5.00 2.14
N GLU A 52 1.23 4.28 2.84
CA GLU A 52 0.55 4.73 4.05
C GLU A 52 1.39 4.41 5.28
N PHE A 53 1.65 5.42 6.09
CA PHE A 53 2.20 5.26 7.43
C PHE A 53 1.06 5.37 8.43
N ILE A 54 0.83 4.31 9.21
CA ILE A 54 -0.34 4.18 10.08
C ILE A 54 0.07 3.74 11.48
N ASN A 55 -0.64 4.27 12.48
CA ASN A 55 -0.61 3.79 13.85
C ASN A 55 -2.02 3.39 14.24
N PHE A 56 -2.23 2.12 14.51
CA PHE A 56 -3.50 1.62 15.03
C PHE A 56 -3.55 1.74 16.54
N ARG A 57 -4.60 2.36 17.07
CA ARG A 57 -4.97 2.30 18.46
C ARG A 57 -5.85 1.07 18.73
N VAL A 58 -6.74 0.77 17.79
CA VAL A 58 -7.56 -0.43 17.78
C VAL A 58 -7.31 -1.15 16.45
N ARG A 59 -6.76 -2.35 16.51
CA ARG A 59 -6.49 -3.19 15.34
C ARG A 59 -7.37 -4.43 15.39
N PHE A 60 -8.30 -4.56 14.42
CA PHE A 60 -9.25 -5.68 14.38
C PHE A 60 -10.06 -5.85 15.67
N GLY A 61 -10.44 -4.74 16.31
CA GLY A 61 -11.16 -4.76 17.58
C GLY A 61 -10.30 -5.08 18.81
N ILE A 62 -8.95 -5.18 18.66
CA ILE A 62 -8.02 -5.45 19.76
C ILE A 62 -7.20 -4.19 20.02
N GLU A 63 -7.30 -3.66 21.24
CA GLU A 63 -6.48 -2.53 21.68
C GLU A 63 -5.05 -2.97 22.02
N GLY A 64 -4.08 -2.08 21.77
CA GLY A 64 -2.71 -2.23 22.24
C GLY A 64 -1.85 -3.25 21.51
N THR A 65 -2.29 -3.81 20.38
CA THR A 65 -1.40 -4.62 19.54
C THR A 65 -0.48 -3.70 18.74
N ALA A 66 0.82 -3.77 19.04
CA ALA A 66 1.85 -3.03 18.30
C ALA A 66 2.54 -3.97 17.31
N PHE A 67 2.25 -3.78 16.03
CA PHE A 67 3.10 -4.25 14.95
C PHE A 67 3.95 -3.07 14.44
N ARG A 68 5.11 -3.36 13.86
CA ARG A 68 5.95 -2.33 13.24
C ARG A 68 6.48 -2.83 11.91
N GLY A 69 6.46 -1.94 10.91
CA GLY A 69 6.96 -2.19 9.58
C GLY A 69 5.86 -2.52 8.58
N PHE A 70 6.23 -3.16 7.48
CA PHE A 70 5.35 -3.49 6.37
C PHE A 70 4.25 -4.47 6.80
N SER A 71 3.01 -4.03 6.84
CA SER A 71 1.89 -4.75 7.45
C SER A 71 0.71 -5.03 6.53
N GLY A 72 0.57 -4.31 5.41
CA GLY A 72 -0.57 -4.51 4.54
C GLY A 72 -0.35 -4.09 3.10
N ILE A 73 -1.13 -4.70 2.21
CA ILE A 73 -1.19 -4.41 0.78
C ILE A 73 -2.65 -4.19 0.43
N ALA A 74 -3.00 -2.95 0.10
CA ALA A 74 -4.32 -2.59 -0.40
C ALA A 74 -4.35 -2.69 -1.92
N PHE A 75 -5.36 -3.35 -2.44
CA PHE A 75 -5.65 -3.41 -3.87
C PHE A 75 -6.93 -2.66 -4.18
N LYS A 76 -6.99 -2.05 -5.35
CA LYS A 76 -8.22 -1.41 -5.85
C LYS A 76 -9.26 -2.49 -6.14
N ALA A 77 -10.46 -2.33 -5.58
CA ALA A 77 -11.59 -3.14 -5.99
C ALA A 77 -11.95 -2.84 -7.45
N ALA A 78 -12.63 -3.77 -8.12
CA ALA A 78 -13.21 -3.56 -9.44
C ALA A 78 -14.27 -2.43 -9.42
N ASP A 79 -14.89 -2.16 -10.57
CA ASP A 79 -15.86 -1.07 -10.72
C ASP A 79 -17.01 -1.15 -9.71
N SER A 80 -17.41 -2.36 -9.33
CA SER A 80 -18.34 -2.59 -8.22
C SER A 80 -17.79 -3.57 -7.19
N LEU A 81 -18.33 -3.49 -5.97
CA LEU A 81 -18.01 -4.45 -4.90
C LEU A 81 -18.47 -5.86 -5.28
N GLU A 82 -19.63 -5.97 -5.94
CA GLU A 82 -20.20 -7.23 -6.40
C GLU A 82 -19.30 -7.92 -7.44
N GLU A 83 -18.72 -7.16 -8.36
CA GLU A 83 -17.76 -7.69 -9.33
C GLU A 83 -16.47 -8.19 -8.68
N SER A 84 -15.95 -7.44 -7.70
CA SER A 84 -14.81 -7.87 -6.90
C SER A 84 -15.09 -9.19 -6.17
N ILE A 85 -16.25 -9.29 -5.54
CA ILE A 85 -16.71 -10.50 -4.83
C ILE A 85 -16.85 -11.68 -5.79
N LYS A 86 -17.49 -11.46 -6.95
CA LYS A 86 -17.63 -12.50 -7.99
C LYS A 86 -16.28 -13.03 -8.43
N ARG A 87 -15.31 -12.15 -8.58
CA ARG A 87 -13.96 -12.50 -9.00
C ARG A 87 -13.20 -13.26 -7.92
N LEU A 88 -13.26 -12.83 -6.66
CA LEU A 88 -12.68 -13.55 -5.53
C LEU A 88 -13.24 -14.98 -5.42
N ASN A 89 -14.57 -15.11 -5.53
CA ASN A 89 -15.26 -16.41 -5.51
C ASN A 89 -14.82 -17.33 -6.69
N ALA A 90 -14.66 -16.75 -7.89
CA ALA A 90 -14.20 -17.50 -9.06
C ALA A 90 -12.75 -18.02 -8.92
N SER A 91 -11.93 -17.33 -8.14
CA SER A 91 -10.55 -17.69 -7.81
C SER A 91 -10.43 -18.49 -6.51
N GLU A 92 -11.56 -18.90 -5.92
CA GLU A 92 -11.64 -19.63 -4.64
C GLU A 92 -10.89 -18.91 -3.49
N ILE A 93 -10.91 -17.57 -3.48
CA ILE A 93 -10.27 -16.75 -2.47
C ILE A 93 -11.28 -16.36 -1.40
N SER A 94 -11.01 -16.76 -0.15
CA SER A 94 -11.85 -16.41 1.00
C SER A 94 -11.65 -14.95 1.43
N TYR A 95 -12.72 -14.27 1.73
CA TYR A 95 -12.72 -12.87 2.15
C TYR A 95 -13.80 -12.63 3.21
N ARG A 96 -13.71 -11.50 3.89
CA ARG A 96 -14.79 -10.95 4.73
C ARG A 96 -15.06 -9.49 4.36
N ILE A 97 -16.23 -8.98 4.73
CA ILE A 97 -16.47 -7.54 4.69
C ILE A 97 -15.80 -6.96 5.94
N GLY A 98 -14.89 -6.03 5.72
CA GLY A 98 -14.12 -5.34 6.76
C GLY A 98 -14.76 -4.02 7.16
N GLU A 99 -13.96 -2.95 7.18
CA GLU A 99 -14.45 -1.61 7.46
C GLU A 99 -15.41 -1.15 6.35
N GLU A 100 -16.57 -0.64 6.77
CA GLU A 100 -17.56 -0.01 5.90
C GLU A 100 -17.88 1.38 6.46
N CYS A 101 -17.57 2.41 5.70
CA CYS A 101 -17.85 3.79 6.07
C CYS A 101 -18.29 4.60 4.84
N GLN A 102 -18.61 5.88 5.02
CA GLN A 102 -19.04 6.75 3.91
C GLN A 102 -17.96 6.88 2.80
N ALA A 103 -16.70 6.74 3.13
CA ALA A 103 -15.60 6.94 2.19
C ALA A 103 -15.23 5.66 1.45
N HIS A 104 -15.28 4.52 2.09
CA HIS A 104 -14.84 3.25 1.50
C HIS A 104 -15.44 2.03 2.18
N THR A 105 -15.34 0.89 1.49
CA THR A 105 -15.51 -0.45 2.06
C THR A 105 -14.24 -1.24 1.81
N THR A 106 -13.79 -2.02 2.79
CA THR A 106 -12.67 -2.95 2.66
C THR A 106 -13.14 -4.40 2.60
N LEU A 107 -12.40 -5.22 1.83
CA LEU A 107 -12.55 -6.67 1.79
C LEU A 107 -11.22 -7.34 2.17
N PRO A 108 -10.94 -7.56 3.46
CA PRO A 108 -9.80 -8.35 3.89
C PRO A 108 -9.88 -9.78 3.35
N ILE A 109 -8.75 -10.26 2.82
CA ILE A 109 -8.59 -11.63 2.37
C ILE A 109 -8.30 -12.51 3.58
N GLU A 110 -9.09 -13.57 3.75
CA GLU A 110 -9.02 -14.44 4.94
C GLU A 110 -8.05 -15.60 4.79
N GLU A 111 -7.45 -15.80 3.62
CA GLU A 111 -6.55 -16.92 3.42
C GLU A 111 -5.33 -16.83 4.33
N HIS A 112 -5.52 -17.55 5.41
CA HIS A 112 -4.53 -18.07 6.35
C HIS A 112 -3.23 -17.32 6.48
N GLN A 113 -3.21 -16.34 7.38
CA GLN A 113 -1.97 -15.83 7.95
C GLN A 113 -0.97 -15.26 6.93
N VAL A 114 -1.48 -14.79 5.79
CA VAL A 114 -0.67 -13.97 4.89
C VAL A 114 -0.35 -12.67 5.61
N PHE A 115 0.92 -12.46 5.88
CA PHE A 115 1.39 -11.21 6.39
C PHE A 115 2.53 -10.73 5.48
N PRO A 116 2.47 -9.55 4.91
CA PRO A 116 1.50 -8.47 5.13
C PRO A 116 0.07 -8.85 4.74
N MET A 117 -0.90 -8.26 5.42
CA MET A 117 -2.32 -8.49 5.17
C MET A 117 -2.71 -7.97 3.79
N VAL A 118 -3.44 -8.78 3.02
CA VAL A 118 -4.00 -8.39 1.72
C VAL A 118 -5.45 -8.01 1.87
N PHE A 119 -5.87 -6.90 1.28
CA PHE A 119 -7.26 -6.48 1.25
C PHE A 119 -7.59 -5.67 0.00
N LEU A 120 -8.86 -5.69 -0.41
CA LEU A 120 -9.38 -4.77 -1.42
C LEU A 120 -9.96 -3.52 -0.75
N VAL A 121 -9.84 -2.38 -1.40
CA VAL A 121 -10.50 -1.13 -1.02
C VAL A 121 -11.40 -0.64 -2.16
N LYS A 122 -12.67 -0.38 -1.84
CA LYS A 122 -13.63 0.27 -2.73
C LYS A 122 -13.98 1.65 -2.19
N TYR A 123 -13.57 2.68 -2.90
CA TYR A 123 -13.97 4.06 -2.59
C TYR A 123 -15.40 4.34 -3.07
N HIS A 124 -16.17 5.11 -2.27
CA HIS A 124 -17.56 5.49 -2.53
C HIS A 124 -17.71 6.90 -3.09
N PHE A 125 -16.61 7.56 -3.40
CA PHE A 125 -16.58 8.88 -4.01
C PHE A 125 -15.73 8.86 -5.28
N ASP A 126 -15.89 9.89 -6.11
CA ASP A 126 -15.06 10.06 -7.30
C ASP A 126 -13.61 10.40 -6.90
N THR A 127 -12.70 9.48 -7.20
CA THR A 127 -11.27 9.62 -6.92
C THR A 127 -10.48 10.27 -8.04
N SER A 128 -11.10 10.59 -9.19
CA SER A 128 -10.41 11.06 -10.40
C SER A 128 -9.58 12.32 -10.16
N GLY A 129 -10.16 13.34 -9.54
CA GLY A 129 -9.46 14.58 -9.22
C GLY A 129 -8.31 14.39 -8.22
N TRP A 130 -8.47 13.50 -7.26
CA TRP A 130 -7.40 13.13 -6.33
C TRP A 130 -6.26 12.42 -7.05
N ILE A 131 -6.56 11.44 -7.89
CA ILE A 131 -5.56 10.69 -8.68
C ILE A 131 -4.82 11.64 -9.63
N GLU A 132 -5.53 12.55 -10.30
CA GLU A 132 -4.92 13.56 -11.18
C GLU A 132 -3.93 14.46 -10.43
N ARG A 133 -4.32 14.97 -9.26
CA ARG A 133 -3.44 15.75 -8.38
C ARG A 133 -2.18 14.97 -8.03
N LEU A 134 -2.30 13.71 -7.58
CA LEU A 134 -1.16 12.87 -7.22
C LEU A 134 -0.19 12.68 -8.39
N LYS A 135 -0.70 12.44 -9.59
CA LYS A 135 0.10 12.29 -10.81
C LYS A 135 0.86 13.57 -11.14
N ASN A 136 0.20 14.72 -11.04
CA ASN A 136 0.81 16.01 -11.33
C ASN A 136 1.92 16.35 -10.32
N GLU A 137 1.66 16.24 -9.03
CA GLU A 137 2.65 16.48 -7.96
C GLU A 137 3.88 15.54 -8.08
N PHE A 138 3.65 14.28 -8.44
CA PHE A 138 4.74 13.32 -8.66
C PHE A 138 5.55 13.64 -9.93
N ALA A 139 4.88 14.10 -10.98
CA ALA A 139 5.55 14.56 -12.20
C ALA A 139 6.39 15.81 -11.96
N GLU A 140 5.86 16.78 -11.20
CA GLU A 140 6.55 18.02 -10.84
C GLU A 140 7.84 17.76 -10.05
N CYS A 141 7.84 16.80 -9.10
CA CYS A 141 9.04 16.42 -8.37
C CYS A 141 9.97 15.48 -9.15
N SER A 142 9.61 15.08 -10.38
CA SER A 142 10.39 14.18 -11.24
C SER A 142 10.78 12.85 -10.59
N GLY A 143 9.93 12.30 -9.70
CA GLY A 143 10.22 11.10 -8.93
C GLY A 143 11.20 11.31 -7.77
N GLY A 144 11.34 12.56 -7.33
CA GLY A 144 12.17 12.95 -6.20
C GLY A 144 13.67 12.81 -6.44
N LYS A 145 14.45 12.75 -5.36
CA LYS A 145 15.91 12.72 -5.38
C LYS A 145 16.52 11.46 -5.99
N PHE A 146 15.75 10.40 -6.09
CA PHE A 146 16.15 9.11 -6.66
C PHE A 146 15.54 8.86 -8.05
N HIS A 147 14.86 9.85 -8.62
CA HIS A 147 14.26 9.74 -9.95
C HIS A 147 13.38 8.48 -10.11
N ILE A 148 12.55 8.22 -9.11
CA ILE A 148 11.63 7.09 -9.09
C ILE A 148 10.70 7.17 -10.30
N GLY A 149 10.64 6.10 -11.08
CA GLY A 149 9.78 5.93 -12.24
C GLY A 149 8.52 5.13 -11.91
N ARG A 150 8.08 4.29 -12.86
CA ARG A 150 6.90 3.46 -12.68
C ARG A 150 7.14 2.33 -11.69
N PHE A 151 6.08 1.98 -10.96
CA PHE A 151 6.05 0.76 -10.18
C PHE A 151 6.19 -0.46 -11.10
N LYS A 152 7.08 -1.38 -10.75
CA LYS A 152 7.32 -2.63 -11.50
C LYS A 152 6.70 -3.84 -10.83
N SER A 153 7.03 -4.04 -9.57
CA SER A 153 6.58 -5.23 -8.84
C SER A 153 6.75 -5.09 -7.33
N LEU A 154 6.06 -5.95 -6.61
CA LEU A 154 6.20 -6.16 -5.19
C LEU A 154 6.61 -7.60 -4.93
N SER A 155 7.66 -7.82 -4.13
CA SER A 155 8.08 -9.11 -3.63
C SER A 155 7.88 -9.16 -2.12
N ILE A 156 7.33 -10.26 -1.63
CA ILE A 156 7.16 -10.49 -0.18
C ILE A 156 7.92 -11.73 0.25
N LYS A 157 8.49 -11.68 1.44
CA LYS A 157 9.28 -12.77 2.01
C LYS A 157 8.42 -13.98 2.39
N GLN A 158 7.14 -13.77 2.60
CA GLN A 158 6.25 -14.81 3.07
C GLN A 158 5.73 -15.69 1.94
N ARG A 159 5.58 -16.98 2.25
CA ARG A 159 4.93 -17.94 1.34
C ARG A 159 3.47 -17.57 1.19
N THR A 160 3.06 -17.27 -0.03
CA THR A 160 1.69 -16.90 -0.39
C THR A 160 1.08 -18.03 -1.22
N PRO A 161 -0.19 -18.42 -1.00
CA PRO A 161 -0.88 -19.36 -1.88
C PRO A 161 -0.85 -18.91 -3.35
N ALA A 162 -0.75 -19.88 -4.28
CA ALA A 162 -0.61 -19.58 -5.71
C ALA A 162 -1.78 -18.78 -6.27
N ASN A 163 -3.02 -19.07 -5.84
CA ASN A 163 -4.21 -18.33 -6.25
C ASN A 163 -4.17 -16.84 -5.86
N LEU A 164 -3.55 -16.50 -4.71
CA LEU A 164 -3.32 -15.12 -4.32
C LEU A 164 -2.24 -14.45 -5.16
N THR A 165 -1.13 -15.14 -5.43
CA THR A 165 -0.05 -14.55 -6.24
C THR A 165 -0.52 -14.22 -7.65
N ASP A 166 -1.32 -15.11 -8.26
CA ASP A 166 -1.83 -14.93 -9.61
C ASP A 166 -2.85 -13.79 -9.70
N GLU A 167 -3.76 -13.69 -8.73
CA GLU A 167 -4.83 -12.70 -8.73
C GLU A 167 -4.35 -11.31 -8.30
N PHE A 168 -3.39 -11.23 -7.38
CA PHE A 168 -2.89 -10.00 -6.78
C PHE A 168 -1.49 -9.57 -7.25
N GLN A 169 -0.86 -10.27 -8.19
CA GLN A 169 0.48 -9.94 -8.70
C GLN A 169 1.53 -9.72 -7.59
N ILE A 170 1.48 -10.55 -6.56
CA ILE A 170 2.47 -10.55 -5.50
C ILE A 170 3.54 -11.60 -5.82
N ASN A 171 4.79 -11.20 -5.92
CA ASN A 171 5.90 -12.13 -6.06
C ASN A 171 6.34 -12.64 -4.68
N VAL A 172 6.76 -13.89 -4.62
CA VAL A 172 7.38 -14.47 -3.42
C VAL A 172 8.90 -14.40 -3.58
N GLY A 173 9.59 -13.85 -2.57
CA GLY A 173 11.04 -13.70 -2.56
C GLY A 173 11.63 -13.90 -1.17
N ASP A 174 12.93 -13.67 -1.06
CA ASP A 174 13.67 -13.81 0.21
C ASP A 174 13.53 -12.57 1.12
N LYS A 175 13.05 -11.46 0.54
CA LYS A 175 12.86 -10.17 1.21
C LYS A 175 11.56 -9.51 0.78
N ASN A 176 11.06 -8.60 1.62
CA ASN A 176 10.01 -7.66 1.21
C ASN A 176 10.67 -6.53 0.43
N GLN A 177 10.35 -6.41 -0.85
CA GLN A 177 10.96 -5.43 -1.76
C GLN A 177 9.90 -4.84 -2.68
N ILE A 178 9.95 -3.53 -2.85
CA ILE A 178 9.18 -2.80 -3.84
C ILE A 178 10.11 -2.31 -4.94
N PHE A 179 9.77 -2.60 -6.18
CA PHE A 179 10.60 -2.30 -7.34
C PHE A 179 9.99 -1.18 -8.18
N PHE A 180 10.80 -0.18 -8.48
CA PHE A 180 10.48 0.92 -9.38
C PHE A 180 11.47 0.99 -10.55
N GLU A 181 11.01 1.52 -11.68
CA GLU A 181 11.91 1.95 -12.74
C GLU A 181 12.74 3.15 -12.28
N SER A 182 13.98 3.20 -12.73
CA SER A 182 14.80 4.41 -12.66
C SER A 182 14.52 5.29 -13.88
N ARG A 183 14.19 6.58 -13.69
CA ARG A 183 14.02 7.53 -14.80
C ARG A 183 15.33 7.94 -15.43
N THR A 184 16.46 7.78 -14.73
CA THR A 184 17.79 8.16 -15.19
C THR A 184 18.67 6.98 -15.55
N GLY A 185 18.25 5.75 -15.25
CA GLY A 185 19.05 4.53 -15.38
C GLY A 185 20.04 4.33 -14.23
N GLU A 186 20.02 5.18 -13.20
CA GLU A 186 20.82 4.99 -11.99
C GLU A 186 20.09 4.02 -11.05
N ASN A 187 20.82 3.04 -10.53
CA ASN A 187 20.26 2.06 -9.61
C ASN A 187 20.45 2.48 -8.15
N ALA A 188 19.46 2.26 -7.33
CA ALA A 188 19.52 2.48 -5.89
C ALA A 188 18.75 1.40 -5.11
N VAL A 189 19.27 1.05 -3.93
CA VAL A 189 18.57 0.21 -2.96
C VAL A 189 18.55 0.94 -1.63
N ILE A 190 17.35 1.18 -1.10
CA ILE A 190 17.12 1.90 0.14
C ILE A 190 16.51 0.91 1.14
N SER A 191 17.27 0.51 2.14
CA SER A 191 16.90 -0.53 3.11
C SER A 191 16.78 -0.02 4.55
N ASP A 192 17.11 1.26 4.80
CA ASP A 192 17.17 1.87 6.12
C ASP A 192 16.04 2.87 6.40
N LEU A 193 15.09 2.97 5.49
CA LEU A 193 14.05 4.01 5.52
C LEU A 193 12.70 3.50 6.07
N ILE A 194 12.36 2.27 5.74
CA ILE A 194 11.10 1.62 6.14
C ILE A 194 11.42 0.25 6.74
N ASP A 195 10.97 0.01 7.95
CA ASP A 195 11.16 -1.28 8.61
C ASP A 195 10.54 -2.41 7.80
N ASN A 196 11.34 -3.45 7.54
CA ASN A 196 10.94 -4.66 6.82
C ASN A 196 10.47 -4.47 5.37
N LEU A 197 10.87 -3.36 4.71
CA LEU A 197 10.62 -3.13 3.30
C LEU A 197 11.81 -2.40 2.66
N GLU A 198 12.40 -3.00 1.63
CA GLU A 198 13.42 -2.36 0.81
C GLU A 198 12.78 -1.71 -0.42
N ILE A 199 13.24 -0.51 -0.78
CA ILE A 199 12.87 0.17 -2.01
C ILE A 199 14.01 -0.03 -3.00
N VAL A 200 13.72 -0.62 -4.15
CA VAL A 200 14.67 -0.90 -5.23
C VAL A 200 14.28 -0.05 -6.44
N ILE A 201 15.24 0.71 -6.95
CA ILE A 201 15.09 1.56 -8.12
C ILE A 201 16.13 1.08 -9.15
N ALA A 202 15.66 0.59 -10.31
CA ALA A 202 16.51 -0.01 -11.33
C ALA A 202 15.95 0.14 -12.76
#